data_ad7e5337c8ea0ee5f58371e154c9ffb4
#
_entry.id   ad7e5337c8ea0ee5f58371e154c9ffb4
#
_cell.length_a   1.000
_cell.length_b   1.000
_cell.length_c   1.000
_cell.angle_alpha   90.00
_cell.angle_beta   90.00
_cell.angle_gamma   90.00
#
_symmetry.space_group_name_H-M   'P 1'
#
loop_
_entity.id
_entity.type
_entity.pdbx_description
1 polymer ?
#
loop_
_entity_poly.entity_id
_entity_poly.type
_entity_poly.pdbx_seq_one_letter_code
_entity_poly.pdbx_strand_id
1 'polypeptide(L)'
;MKYELKANQGIPASLLVMLSIATGLSVANCYYNQPLLGSMAADFKVNDLSANAVATLTQVGYMLGLLFIIPLGDLLSRRKLILTNYVLAACSLLAIGMARDIRIVWVASLITGATSVMPQFFIPLVSYHSAPSHKTRNVGIMQSCLLVGILGSRILSGLIANAWGWRMVYFIAAGLMTYCWLMMYKVLPALPAQAKETYGRLMKSLWHILRKYPYLRIASARAALAYGAFFALWSCLAFKMKQAPFLPEMIS
;
A
#
# COMPACT_ATOMS: atom_id res chain seq x y z
N MET A 1 -2.69 1.79 25.88
CA MET A 1 -3.25 3.15 26.04
C MET A 1 -4.16 3.42 24.83
N LYS A 2 -5.44 3.69 25.04
CA LYS A 2 -6.30 4.16 23.95
C LYS A 2 -6.28 5.67 24.00
N TYR A 3 -5.85 6.34 22.93
CA TYR A 3 -5.86 7.79 22.85
C TYR A 3 -7.30 8.28 22.62
N GLU A 4 -7.74 9.29 23.36
CA GLU A 4 -8.94 10.06 23.01
C GLU A 4 -8.52 11.13 22.01
N LEU A 5 -9.02 11.03 20.78
CA LEU A 5 -8.74 11.98 19.71
C LEU A 5 -9.92 12.94 19.56
N LYS A 6 -9.66 14.23 19.78
CA LYS A 6 -10.62 15.30 19.51
C LYS A 6 -10.19 16.07 18.24
N ALA A 7 -11.17 16.51 17.45
CA ALA A 7 -10.90 17.27 16.23
C ALA A 7 -10.10 18.55 16.52
N ASN A 8 -9.08 18.83 15.73
CA ASN A 8 -8.24 20.04 15.78
C ASN A 8 -7.53 20.33 17.12
N GLN A 9 -7.49 19.41 18.06
CA GLN A 9 -6.82 19.61 19.37
C GLN A 9 -5.38 19.13 19.42
N GLY A 10 -4.92 18.45 18.37
CA GLY A 10 -3.57 17.91 18.29
C GLY A 10 -3.54 16.39 18.36
N ILE A 11 -2.47 15.83 17.80
CA ILE A 11 -2.18 14.40 17.84
C ILE A 11 -0.94 14.17 18.71
N PRO A 12 -0.95 13.17 19.63
CA PRO A 12 0.23 12.77 20.36
C PRO A 12 1.36 12.38 19.41
N ALA A 13 2.57 12.86 19.66
CA ALA A 13 3.72 12.60 18.79
C ALA A 13 3.99 11.09 18.60
N SER A 14 3.81 10.29 19.65
CA SER A 14 3.95 8.84 19.58
C SER A 14 2.94 8.20 18.61
N LEU A 15 1.70 8.65 18.62
CA LEU A 15 0.68 8.16 17.69
C LEU A 15 0.99 8.58 16.24
N LEU A 16 1.44 9.82 16.03
CA LEU A 16 1.88 10.30 14.72
C LEU A 16 3.01 9.44 14.16
N VAL A 17 4.05 9.19 14.95
CA VAL A 17 5.19 8.35 14.54
C VAL A 17 4.74 6.93 14.21
N MET A 18 3.89 6.32 15.05
CA MET A 18 3.36 4.99 14.81
C MET A 18 2.55 4.90 13.51
N LEU A 19 1.65 5.86 13.27
CA LEU A 19 0.86 5.93 12.04
C LEU A 19 1.74 6.19 10.81
N SER A 20 2.80 7.00 10.94
CA SER A 20 3.75 7.27 9.87
C SER A 20 4.55 6.03 9.47
N ILE A 21 5.06 5.27 10.44
CA ILE A 21 5.75 4.00 10.20
C ILE A 21 4.80 2.99 9.56
N ALA A 22 3.59 2.84 10.11
CA ALA A 22 2.58 1.95 9.56
C ALA A 22 2.17 2.33 8.12
N THR A 23 2.15 3.63 7.79
CA THR A 23 1.92 4.14 6.44
C THR A 23 3.01 3.68 5.48
N GLY A 24 4.28 3.89 5.83
CA GLY A 24 5.43 3.47 5.02
C GLY A 24 5.47 1.96 4.81
N LEU A 25 5.29 1.17 5.87
CA LEU A 25 5.28 -0.29 5.80
C LEU A 25 4.10 -0.83 4.98
N SER A 26 2.93 -0.23 5.08
CA SER A 26 1.74 -0.68 4.32
C SER A 26 1.90 -0.44 2.83
N VAL A 27 2.42 0.73 2.42
CA VAL A 27 2.63 1.01 1.00
C VAL A 27 3.78 0.19 0.41
N ALA A 28 4.78 -0.16 1.20
CA ALA A 28 5.91 -0.98 0.79
C ALA A 28 5.49 -2.32 0.19
N ASN A 29 4.37 -2.90 0.66
CA ASN A 29 3.83 -4.17 0.15
C ASN A 29 3.52 -4.13 -1.35
N CYS A 30 3.19 -2.96 -1.90
CA CYS A 30 2.91 -2.80 -3.33
C CYS A 30 4.18 -2.78 -4.21
N TYR A 31 5.37 -2.64 -3.59
CA TYR A 31 6.61 -2.38 -4.32
C TYR A 31 7.71 -3.41 -4.07
N TYR A 32 7.57 -4.31 -3.07
CA TYR A 32 8.53 -5.39 -2.82
C TYR A 32 8.78 -6.30 -4.02
N ASN A 33 7.74 -6.54 -4.82
CA ASN A 33 7.77 -7.49 -5.93
C ASN A 33 8.67 -7.07 -7.09
N GLN A 34 8.85 -5.77 -7.34
CA GLN A 34 9.50 -5.28 -8.55
C GLN A 34 10.94 -5.82 -8.76
N PRO A 35 11.86 -5.77 -7.76
CA PRO A 35 13.19 -6.34 -7.94
C PRO A 35 13.19 -7.88 -7.90
N LEU A 36 12.10 -8.53 -7.46
CA LEU A 36 12.01 -9.97 -7.26
C LEU A 36 11.48 -10.73 -8.49
N LEU A 37 10.93 -10.03 -9.48
CA LEU A 37 10.24 -10.65 -10.62
C LEU A 37 11.13 -11.63 -11.40
N GLY A 38 12.40 -11.30 -11.59
CA GLY A 38 13.35 -12.18 -12.27
C GLY A 38 13.60 -13.47 -11.49
N SER A 39 13.79 -13.37 -10.17
CA SER A 39 13.98 -14.54 -9.30
C SER A 39 12.73 -15.42 -9.25
N MET A 40 11.54 -14.80 -9.25
CA MET A 40 10.26 -15.52 -9.32
C MET A 40 10.09 -16.24 -10.67
N ALA A 41 10.43 -15.58 -11.80
CA ALA A 41 10.38 -16.19 -13.13
C ALA A 41 11.23 -17.45 -13.20
N ALA A 42 12.45 -17.38 -12.69
CA ALA A 42 13.39 -18.51 -12.66
C ALA A 42 12.89 -19.66 -11.76
N ASP A 43 12.38 -19.32 -10.57
CA ASP A 43 11.95 -20.32 -9.58
C ASP A 43 10.67 -21.07 -10.00
N PHE A 44 9.69 -20.37 -10.55
CA PHE A 44 8.46 -20.98 -11.09
C PHE A 44 8.60 -21.49 -12.52
N LYS A 45 9.76 -21.27 -13.18
CA LYS A 45 10.01 -21.64 -14.58
C LYS A 45 8.95 -21.08 -15.54
N VAL A 46 8.58 -19.81 -15.33
CA VAL A 46 7.60 -19.10 -16.16
C VAL A 46 8.27 -18.00 -16.97
N ASN A 47 7.60 -17.54 -18.02
CA ASN A 47 8.09 -16.41 -18.81
C ASN A 47 8.00 -15.08 -18.03
N ASP A 48 8.77 -14.09 -18.45
CA ASP A 48 8.83 -12.76 -17.82
C ASP A 48 7.46 -12.07 -17.79
N LEU A 49 6.60 -12.31 -18.78
CA LEU A 49 5.26 -11.74 -18.82
C LEU A 49 4.40 -12.25 -17.65
N SER A 50 4.46 -13.56 -17.38
CA SER A 50 3.76 -14.18 -16.24
C SER A 50 4.29 -13.70 -14.90
N ALA A 51 5.59 -13.49 -14.78
CA ALA A 51 6.19 -12.91 -13.58
C ALA A 51 5.78 -11.43 -13.40
N ASN A 52 5.79 -10.63 -14.47
CA ASN A 52 5.37 -9.23 -14.44
C ASN A 52 3.87 -9.06 -14.10
N ALA A 53 3.03 -10.06 -14.37
CA ALA A 53 1.64 -10.06 -13.94
C ALA A 53 1.49 -9.91 -12.41
N VAL A 54 2.47 -10.36 -11.61
CA VAL A 54 2.50 -10.16 -10.15
C VAL A 54 2.46 -8.68 -9.78
N ALA A 55 3.31 -7.86 -10.40
CA ALA A 55 3.34 -6.43 -10.15
C ALA A 55 2.05 -5.75 -10.65
N THR A 56 1.57 -6.12 -11.83
CA THR A 56 0.33 -5.59 -12.40
C THR A 56 -0.88 -5.92 -11.50
N LEU A 57 -1.02 -7.16 -11.07
CA LEU A 57 -2.13 -7.60 -10.21
C LEU A 57 -2.08 -6.93 -8.83
N THR A 58 -0.88 -6.68 -8.29
CA THR A 58 -0.74 -5.89 -7.05
C THR A 58 -1.30 -4.48 -7.24
N GLN A 59 -1.02 -3.81 -8.36
CA GLN A 59 -1.54 -2.46 -8.63
C GLN A 59 -3.04 -2.47 -8.92
N VAL A 60 -3.55 -3.47 -9.64
CA VAL A 60 -5.00 -3.66 -9.84
C VAL A 60 -5.68 -3.90 -8.49
N GLY A 61 -5.10 -4.73 -7.63
CA GLY A 61 -5.59 -4.93 -6.27
C GLY A 61 -5.65 -3.63 -5.48
N TYR A 62 -4.60 -2.82 -5.52
CA TYR A 62 -4.56 -1.52 -4.84
C TYR A 62 -5.65 -0.58 -5.36
N MET A 63 -5.85 -0.51 -6.68
CA MET A 63 -6.95 0.24 -7.30
C MET A 63 -8.32 -0.23 -6.81
N LEU A 64 -8.56 -1.55 -6.76
CA LEU A 64 -9.79 -2.12 -6.24
C LEU A 64 -9.98 -1.82 -4.75
N GLY A 65 -8.90 -1.87 -3.97
CA GLY A 65 -8.90 -1.47 -2.57
C GLY A 65 -9.30 0.00 -2.36
N LEU A 66 -8.76 0.91 -3.17
CA LEU A 66 -9.15 2.32 -3.14
C LEU A 66 -10.63 2.51 -3.48
N LEU A 67 -11.12 1.79 -4.47
CA LEU A 67 -12.50 1.93 -4.95
C LEU A 67 -13.52 1.32 -3.99
N PHE A 68 -13.20 0.15 -3.40
CA PHE A 68 -14.18 -0.62 -2.63
C PHE A 68 -13.93 -0.60 -1.13
N ILE A 69 -12.68 -0.61 -0.65
CA ILE A 69 -12.37 -0.69 0.78
C ILE A 69 -12.42 0.69 1.43
N ILE A 70 -11.94 1.75 0.76
CA ILE A 70 -11.94 3.10 1.35
C ILE A 70 -13.36 3.58 1.67
N PRO A 71 -14.36 3.48 0.78
CA PRO A 71 -15.72 3.88 1.11
C PRO A 71 -16.35 3.07 2.26
N LEU A 72 -15.95 1.81 2.47
CA LEU A 72 -16.39 1.03 3.63
C LEU A 72 -15.98 1.65 4.96
N GLY A 73 -14.89 2.42 4.98
CA GLY A 73 -14.42 3.13 6.18
C GLY A 73 -15.36 4.22 6.68
N ASP A 74 -16.30 4.69 5.86
CA ASP A 74 -17.34 5.62 6.27
C ASP A 74 -18.57 4.92 6.86
N LEU A 75 -18.82 3.68 6.46
CA LEU A 75 -19.97 2.87 6.87
C LEU A 75 -19.67 1.94 8.05
N LEU A 76 -18.43 1.47 8.13
CA LEU A 76 -17.98 0.54 9.17
C LEU A 76 -17.08 1.25 10.18
N SER A 77 -16.91 0.64 11.34
CA SER A 77 -15.90 1.09 12.29
C SER A 77 -14.52 1.03 11.62
N ARG A 78 -13.90 2.20 11.40
CA ARG A 78 -12.58 2.31 10.76
C ARG A 78 -11.53 1.46 11.47
N ARG A 79 -11.62 1.35 12.81
CA ARG A 79 -10.73 0.50 13.58
C ARG A 79 -10.84 -0.98 13.19
N LYS A 80 -12.07 -1.51 13.10
CA LYS A 80 -12.28 -2.92 12.70
C LYS A 80 -11.76 -3.13 11.27
N LEU A 81 -12.07 -2.23 10.35
CA LEU A 81 -11.64 -2.33 8.97
C LEU A 81 -10.11 -2.33 8.84
N ILE A 82 -9.41 -1.43 9.53
CA ILE A 82 -7.95 -1.35 9.53
C ILE A 82 -7.34 -2.65 10.07
N LEU A 83 -7.84 -3.16 11.19
CA LEU A 83 -7.34 -4.40 11.80
C LEU A 83 -7.56 -5.61 10.89
N THR A 84 -8.75 -5.75 10.29
CA THR A 84 -9.04 -6.83 9.33
C THR A 84 -8.11 -6.75 8.11
N ASN A 85 -7.87 -5.56 7.57
CA ASN A 85 -6.97 -5.39 6.43
C ASN A 85 -5.53 -5.78 6.75
N TYR A 86 -5.01 -5.49 7.95
CA TYR A 86 -3.68 -5.94 8.35
C TYR A 86 -3.57 -7.46 8.45
N VAL A 87 -4.60 -8.13 8.98
CA VAL A 87 -4.64 -9.61 9.01
C VAL A 87 -4.65 -10.17 7.60
N LEU A 88 -5.51 -9.65 6.72
CA LEU A 88 -5.58 -10.10 5.33
C LEU A 88 -4.28 -9.83 4.57
N ALA A 89 -3.62 -8.69 4.81
CA ALA A 89 -2.31 -8.38 4.24
C ALA A 89 -1.24 -9.38 4.73
N ALA A 90 -1.19 -9.68 6.02
CA ALA A 90 -0.24 -10.65 6.56
C ALA A 90 -0.48 -12.05 5.96
N CYS A 91 -1.74 -12.50 5.90
CA CYS A 91 -2.10 -13.80 5.32
C CYS A 91 -1.74 -13.87 3.81
N SER A 92 -2.02 -12.82 3.04
CA SER A 92 -1.71 -12.80 1.61
C SER A 92 -0.19 -12.80 1.35
N LEU A 93 0.59 -12.07 2.16
CA LEU A 93 2.05 -12.08 2.07
C LEU A 93 2.63 -13.45 2.44
N LEU A 94 2.11 -14.10 3.49
CA LEU A 94 2.48 -15.48 3.82
C LEU A 94 2.14 -16.43 2.68
N ALA A 95 0.97 -16.28 2.06
CA ALA A 95 0.58 -17.11 0.92
C ALA A 95 1.55 -16.95 -0.26
N ILE A 96 2.04 -15.73 -0.54
CA ILE A 96 3.07 -15.50 -1.57
C ILE A 96 4.37 -16.19 -1.19
N GLY A 97 4.85 -16.04 0.06
CA GLY A 97 6.10 -16.65 0.52
C GLY A 97 6.08 -18.18 0.48
N MET A 98 4.91 -18.79 0.71
CA MET A 98 4.70 -20.25 0.71
C MET A 98 4.25 -20.82 -0.64
N ALA A 99 4.05 -19.98 -1.65
CA ALA A 99 3.49 -20.38 -2.93
C ALA A 99 4.40 -21.38 -3.66
N ARG A 100 3.78 -22.42 -4.23
CA ARG A 100 4.42 -23.41 -5.10
C ARG A 100 4.05 -23.25 -6.57
N ASP A 101 3.03 -22.42 -6.85
CA ASP A 101 2.52 -22.12 -8.19
C ASP A 101 2.38 -20.60 -8.33
N ILE A 102 2.73 -20.07 -9.49
CA ILE A 102 2.63 -18.63 -9.81
C ILE A 102 1.18 -18.12 -9.72
N ARG A 103 0.19 -18.98 -9.96
CA ARG A 103 -1.23 -18.62 -9.86
C ARG A 103 -1.63 -18.23 -8.43
N ILE A 104 -1.06 -18.91 -7.44
CA ILE A 104 -1.26 -18.55 -6.02
C ILE A 104 -0.67 -17.16 -5.75
N VAL A 105 0.52 -16.89 -6.30
CA VAL A 105 1.17 -15.58 -6.19
C VAL A 105 0.30 -14.49 -6.83
N TRP A 106 -0.31 -14.73 -7.99
CA TRP A 106 -1.18 -13.76 -8.65
C TRP A 106 -2.39 -13.37 -7.78
N VAL A 107 -3.11 -14.37 -7.28
CA VAL A 107 -4.29 -14.13 -6.42
C VAL A 107 -3.88 -13.44 -5.12
N ALA A 108 -2.83 -13.93 -4.48
CA ALA A 108 -2.34 -13.35 -3.23
C ALA A 108 -1.81 -11.91 -3.44
N SER A 109 -1.17 -11.62 -4.58
CA SER A 109 -0.71 -10.26 -4.94
C SER A 109 -1.88 -9.29 -5.13
N LEU A 110 -2.97 -9.74 -5.76
CA LEU A 110 -4.19 -8.95 -5.87
C LEU A 110 -4.74 -8.58 -4.48
N ILE A 111 -4.80 -9.55 -3.57
CA ILE A 111 -5.26 -9.34 -2.18
C ILE A 111 -4.29 -8.43 -1.43
N THR A 112 -2.98 -8.65 -1.56
CA THR A 112 -1.94 -7.79 -0.95
C THR A 112 -2.11 -6.34 -1.39
N GLY A 113 -2.30 -6.10 -2.69
CA GLY A 113 -2.57 -4.76 -3.22
C GLY A 113 -3.83 -4.16 -2.60
N ALA A 114 -4.95 -4.88 -2.63
CA ALA A 114 -6.22 -4.39 -2.11
C ALA A 114 -6.17 -4.05 -0.61
N THR A 115 -5.41 -4.79 0.18
CA THR A 115 -5.28 -4.56 1.62
C THR A 115 -4.22 -3.53 1.99
N SER A 116 -3.39 -3.07 1.05
CA SER A 116 -2.31 -2.10 1.28
C SER A 116 -2.76 -0.63 1.26
N VAL A 117 -4.07 -0.36 1.22
CA VAL A 117 -4.66 0.99 1.15
C VAL A 117 -4.71 1.74 2.48
N MET A 118 -4.09 1.21 3.54
CA MET A 118 -4.11 1.78 4.89
C MET A 118 -3.65 3.25 4.99
N PRO A 119 -2.65 3.73 4.24
CA PRO A 119 -2.27 5.13 4.23
C PRO A 119 -3.43 6.09 3.97
N GLN A 120 -4.40 5.67 3.16
CA GLN A 120 -5.57 6.49 2.81
C GLN A 120 -6.55 6.67 3.97
N PHE A 121 -6.47 5.85 5.00
CA PHE A 121 -7.18 6.05 6.26
C PHE A 121 -6.39 6.92 7.24
N PHE A 122 -5.06 6.74 7.30
CA PHE A 122 -4.24 7.40 8.29
C PHE A 122 -3.98 8.88 7.98
N ILE A 123 -3.74 9.23 6.71
CA ILE A 123 -3.47 10.62 6.32
C ILE A 123 -4.65 11.55 6.63
N PRO A 124 -5.92 11.23 6.25
CA PRO A 124 -7.06 12.02 6.64
C PRO A 124 -7.30 12.04 8.16
N LEU A 125 -7.06 10.91 8.85
CA LEU A 125 -7.17 10.80 10.30
C LEU A 125 -6.23 11.80 10.99
N VAL A 126 -4.96 11.81 10.60
CA VAL A 126 -3.95 12.75 11.13
C VAL A 126 -4.32 14.19 10.77
N SER A 127 -4.74 14.44 9.53
CA SER A 127 -5.16 15.76 9.09
C SER A 127 -6.34 16.33 9.91
N TYR A 128 -7.33 15.49 10.22
CA TYR A 128 -8.55 15.91 10.95
C TYR A 128 -8.29 16.21 12.43
N HIS A 129 -7.40 15.45 13.08
CA HIS A 129 -7.15 15.59 14.52
C HIS A 129 -5.97 16.51 14.84
N SER A 130 -5.11 16.85 13.88
CA SER A 130 -3.99 17.77 14.09
C SER A 130 -4.47 19.19 14.38
N ALA A 131 -3.77 19.86 15.32
CA ALA A 131 -3.97 21.29 15.54
C ALA A 131 -3.70 22.08 14.25
N PRO A 132 -4.45 23.15 13.96
CA PRO A 132 -4.33 23.92 12.71
C PRO A 132 -2.88 24.36 12.41
N SER A 133 -2.14 24.78 13.43
CA SER A 133 -0.73 25.20 13.33
C SER A 133 0.24 24.08 12.94
N HIS A 134 -0.07 22.82 13.21
CA HIS A 134 0.79 21.66 12.95
C HIS A 134 0.26 20.71 11.85
N LYS A 135 -0.91 20.99 11.30
CA LYS A 135 -1.61 20.13 10.35
C LYS A 135 -0.75 19.81 9.11
N THR A 136 -0.24 20.85 8.46
CA THR A 136 0.60 20.70 7.24
C THR A 136 1.87 19.92 7.56
N ARG A 137 2.54 20.21 8.67
CA ARG A 137 3.73 19.49 9.12
C ARG A 137 3.44 18.01 9.34
N ASN A 138 2.38 17.68 10.06
CA ASN A 138 2.02 16.29 10.39
C ASN A 138 1.66 15.49 9.13
N VAL A 139 0.90 16.07 8.21
CA VAL A 139 0.60 15.45 6.91
C VAL A 139 1.88 15.30 6.08
N GLY A 140 2.78 16.28 6.11
CA GLY A 140 4.08 16.20 5.45
C GLY A 140 4.93 15.03 5.96
N ILE A 141 5.00 14.81 7.27
CA ILE A 141 5.69 13.67 7.90
C ILE A 141 5.10 12.34 7.38
N MET A 142 3.76 12.22 7.34
CA MET A 142 3.09 11.03 6.83
C MET A 142 3.45 10.74 5.36
N GLN A 143 3.43 11.79 4.51
CA GLN A 143 3.79 11.67 3.10
C GLN A 143 5.27 11.33 2.90
N SER A 144 6.16 11.90 3.70
CA SER A 144 7.58 11.55 3.66
C SER A 144 7.81 10.07 4.00
N CYS A 145 7.15 9.56 5.05
CA CYS A 145 7.24 8.14 5.42
C CYS A 145 6.64 7.24 4.32
N LEU A 146 5.57 7.67 3.64
CA LEU A 146 5.02 6.95 2.48
C LEU A 146 6.06 6.86 1.36
N LEU A 147 6.72 7.95 0.99
CA LEU A 147 7.75 7.97 -0.06
C LEU A 147 8.96 7.13 0.33
N VAL A 148 9.42 7.23 1.58
CA VAL A 148 10.50 6.37 2.11
C VAL A 148 10.10 4.89 2.03
N GLY A 149 8.85 4.55 2.34
CA GLY A 149 8.31 3.19 2.18
C GLY A 149 8.38 2.70 0.73
N ILE A 150 7.99 3.53 -0.23
CA ILE A 150 8.03 3.20 -1.66
C ILE A 150 9.47 2.96 -2.14
N LEU A 151 10.38 3.88 -1.84
CA LEU A 151 11.75 3.80 -2.34
C LEU A 151 12.57 2.76 -1.57
N GLY A 152 12.46 2.77 -0.24
CA GLY A 152 13.21 1.87 0.64
C GLY A 152 12.82 0.41 0.45
N SER A 153 11.54 0.13 0.17
CA SER A 153 11.07 -1.24 -0.06
C SER A 153 11.79 -1.94 -1.22
N ARG A 154 12.09 -1.22 -2.30
CA ARG A 154 12.79 -1.76 -3.47
C ARG A 154 14.24 -2.13 -3.13
N ILE A 155 14.94 -1.25 -2.41
CA ILE A 155 16.32 -1.49 -2.00
C ILE A 155 16.38 -2.66 -1.03
N LEU A 156 15.55 -2.62 0.01
CA LEU A 156 15.53 -3.66 1.05
C LEU A 156 15.12 -5.02 0.49
N SER A 157 14.10 -5.08 -0.38
CA SER A 157 13.69 -6.36 -0.98
C SER A 157 14.77 -6.96 -1.89
N GLY A 158 15.49 -6.13 -2.65
CA GLY A 158 16.64 -6.59 -3.43
C GLY A 158 17.77 -7.14 -2.56
N LEU A 159 18.16 -6.43 -1.50
CA LEU A 159 19.20 -6.87 -0.57
C LEU A 159 18.82 -8.16 0.16
N ILE A 160 17.59 -8.25 0.68
CA ILE A 160 17.09 -9.44 1.38
C ILE A 160 17.03 -10.63 0.42
N ALA A 161 16.55 -10.42 -0.80
CA ALA A 161 16.44 -11.48 -1.80
C ALA A 161 17.82 -12.03 -2.22
N ASN A 162 18.81 -11.18 -2.31
CA ASN A 162 20.18 -11.58 -2.64
C ASN A 162 20.81 -12.43 -1.51
N ALA A 163 20.52 -12.09 -0.25
CA ALA A 163 21.09 -12.77 0.92
C ALA A 163 20.35 -14.08 1.26
N TRP A 164 19.02 -14.09 1.21
CA TRP A 164 18.19 -15.19 1.75
C TRP A 164 17.11 -15.68 0.79
N GLY A 165 17.10 -15.20 -0.44
CA GLY A 165 16.10 -15.56 -1.45
C GLY A 165 14.83 -14.70 -1.37
N TRP A 166 14.11 -14.65 -2.49
CA TRP A 166 12.95 -13.77 -2.66
C TRP A 166 11.77 -14.08 -1.71
N ARG A 167 11.60 -15.34 -1.30
CA ARG A 167 10.53 -15.75 -0.37
C ARG A 167 10.68 -15.12 1.01
N MET A 168 11.91 -14.94 1.49
CA MET A 168 12.18 -14.35 2.78
C MET A 168 11.67 -12.92 2.89
N VAL A 169 11.66 -12.16 1.79
CA VAL A 169 11.08 -10.81 1.74
C VAL A 169 9.62 -10.82 2.17
N TYR A 170 8.84 -11.78 1.69
CA TYR A 170 7.42 -11.89 2.01
C TYR A 170 7.17 -12.40 3.42
N PHE A 171 8.01 -13.27 3.95
CA PHE A 171 7.91 -13.69 5.36
C PHE A 171 8.21 -12.52 6.32
N ILE A 172 9.24 -11.73 6.03
CA ILE A 172 9.57 -10.52 6.80
C ILE A 172 8.43 -9.50 6.69
N ALA A 173 7.91 -9.27 5.48
CA ALA A 173 6.78 -8.36 5.26
C ALA A 173 5.53 -8.79 6.03
N ALA A 174 5.20 -10.08 6.05
CA ALA A 174 4.09 -10.62 6.83
C ALA A 174 4.29 -10.42 8.34
N GLY A 175 5.52 -10.60 8.84
CA GLY A 175 5.88 -10.30 10.23
C GLY A 175 5.69 -8.82 10.56
N LEU A 176 6.11 -7.92 9.66
CA LEU A 176 5.92 -6.47 9.81
C LEU A 176 4.42 -6.09 9.80
N MET A 177 3.59 -6.71 8.95
CA MET A 177 2.13 -6.48 8.96
C MET A 177 1.48 -6.98 10.25
N THR A 178 1.92 -8.13 10.77
CA THR A 178 1.48 -8.65 12.07
C THR A 178 1.88 -7.71 13.20
N TYR A 179 3.10 -7.19 13.18
CA TYR A 179 3.55 -6.17 14.13
C TYR A 179 2.71 -4.89 14.06
N CYS A 180 2.43 -4.39 12.85
CA CYS A 180 1.54 -3.25 12.64
C CYS A 180 0.12 -3.53 13.17
N TRP A 181 -0.40 -4.73 12.96
CA TRP A 181 -1.68 -5.15 13.51
C TRP A 181 -1.70 -5.09 15.04
N LEU A 182 -0.70 -5.67 15.70
CA LEU A 182 -0.56 -5.64 17.17
C LEU A 182 -0.46 -4.22 17.70
N MET A 183 0.33 -3.37 17.04
CA MET A 183 0.50 -1.97 17.39
C MET A 183 -0.82 -1.21 17.24
N MET A 184 -1.53 -1.35 16.11
CA MET A 184 -2.82 -0.70 15.86
C MET A 184 -3.90 -1.22 16.81
N TYR A 185 -3.91 -2.51 17.14
CA TYR A 185 -4.85 -3.08 18.10
C TYR A 185 -4.75 -2.42 19.48
N LYS A 186 -3.52 -2.12 19.93
CA LYS A 186 -3.26 -1.48 21.24
C LYS A 186 -3.52 0.02 21.25
N VAL A 187 -3.20 0.71 20.14
CA VAL A 187 -3.07 2.18 20.10
C VAL A 187 -4.27 2.86 19.44
N LEU A 188 -4.87 2.23 18.41
CA LEU A 188 -5.93 2.90 17.64
C LEU A 188 -7.21 3.01 18.47
N PRO A 189 -7.73 4.25 18.67
CA PRO A 189 -8.99 4.47 19.38
C PRO A 189 -10.18 3.88 18.63
N ALA A 190 -11.32 3.80 19.31
CA ALA A 190 -12.57 3.48 18.63
C ALA A 190 -12.93 4.63 17.69
N LEU A 191 -12.99 4.34 16.41
CA LEU A 191 -13.40 5.28 15.37
C LEU A 191 -14.77 4.80 14.85
N PRO A 192 -15.87 5.40 15.32
CA PRO A 192 -17.21 4.99 14.92
C PRO A 192 -17.44 5.30 13.44
N ALA A 193 -18.38 4.59 12.84
CA ALA A 193 -18.86 4.88 11.49
C ALA A 193 -19.39 6.32 11.41
N GLN A 194 -19.10 7.02 10.33
CA GLN A 194 -19.52 8.41 10.12
C GLN A 194 -20.84 8.51 9.36
N ALA A 195 -21.17 7.52 8.54
CA ALA A 195 -22.39 7.50 7.75
C ALA A 195 -23.35 6.38 8.16
N LYS A 196 -24.64 6.68 8.16
CA LYS A 196 -25.73 5.70 8.37
C LYS A 196 -26.35 5.25 7.03
N GLU A 197 -25.63 5.42 5.92
CA GLU A 197 -26.14 5.13 4.58
C GLU A 197 -25.83 3.69 4.14
N THR A 198 -26.49 3.24 3.07
CA THR A 198 -26.22 1.93 2.46
C THR A 198 -25.04 2.04 1.51
N TYR A 199 -24.16 1.01 1.43
CA TYR A 199 -22.99 0.98 0.56
C TYR A 199 -23.33 1.30 -0.91
N GLY A 200 -24.41 0.74 -1.45
CA GLY A 200 -24.86 1.03 -2.81
C GLY A 200 -25.20 2.50 -3.06
N ARG A 201 -25.77 3.21 -2.04
CA ARG A 201 -26.07 4.63 -2.13
C ARG A 201 -24.77 5.46 -2.12
N LEU A 202 -23.79 5.07 -1.31
CA LEU A 202 -22.48 5.70 -1.28
C LEU A 202 -21.77 5.56 -2.64
N MET A 203 -21.74 4.37 -3.23
CA MET A 203 -21.15 4.15 -4.57
C MET A 203 -21.86 4.95 -5.66
N LYS A 204 -23.20 5.03 -5.60
CA LYS A 204 -23.96 5.89 -6.53
C LYS A 204 -23.63 7.38 -6.34
N SER A 205 -23.41 7.83 -5.11
CA SER A 205 -23.03 9.22 -4.83
C SER A 205 -21.66 9.56 -5.41
N LEU A 206 -20.66 8.66 -5.32
CA LEU A 206 -19.36 8.84 -5.95
C LEU A 206 -19.48 8.98 -7.48
N TRP A 207 -20.30 8.13 -8.11
CA TRP A 207 -20.56 8.22 -9.53
C TRP A 207 -21.27 9.52 -9.91
N HIS A 208 -22.23 9.96 -9.10
CA HIS A 208 -22.93 11.23 -9.30
C HIS A 208 -21.97 12.42 -9.20
N ILE A 209 -21.08 12.44 -8.17
CA ILE A 209 -20.07 13.48 -8.00
C ILE A 209 -19.14 13.56 -9.21
N LEU A 210 -18.65 12.40 -9.69
CA LEU A 210 -17.78 12.34 -10.86
C LEU A 210 -18.47 12.91 -12.12
N ARG A 211 -19.77 12.66 -12.28
CA ARG A 211 -20.56 13.22 -13.38
C ARG A 211 -20.84 14.71 -13.22
N LYS A 212 -21.13 15.15 -12.02
CA LYS A 212 -21.56 16.53 -11.71
C LYS A 212 -20.41 17.54 -11.86
N TYR A 213 -19.19 17.15 -11.53
CA TYR A 213 -18.05 18.07 -11.48
C TYR A 213 -17.03 17.78 -12.60
N PRO A 214 -17.08 18.51 -13.75
CA PRO A 214 -16.16 18.29 -14.87
C PRO A 214 -14.69 18.51 -14.49
N TYR A 215 -14.41 19.49 -13.62
CA TYR A 215 -13.05 19.74 -13.12
C TYR A 215 -12.46 18.53 -12.39
N LEU A 216 -13.26 17.77 -11.66
CA LEU A 216 -12.81 16.54 -11.00
C LEU A 216 -12.38 15.49 -12.03
N ARG A 217 -13.14 15.34 -13.12
CA ARG A 217 -12.79 14.41 -14.22
C ARG A 217 -11.46 14.80 -14.89
N ILE A 218 -11.27 16.09 -15.17
CA ILE A 218 -10.04 16.59 -15.77
C ILE A 218 -8.87 16.40 -14.82
N ALA A 219 -9.02 16.72 -13.53
CA ALA A 219 -7.98 16.52 -12.53
C ALA A 219 -7.63 15.04 -12.37
N SER A 220 -8.62 14.15 -12.32
CA SER A 220 -8.41 12.70 -12.26
C SER A 220 -7.72 12.16 -13.50
N ALA A 221 -8.11 12.63 -14.70
CA ALA A 221 -7.45 12.23 -15.94
C ALA A 221 -5.98 12.68 -16.00
N ARG A 222 -5.69 13.91 -15.59
CA ARG A 222 -4.31 14.42 -15.48
C ARG A 222 -3.48 13.61 -14.51
N ALA A 223 -4.02 13.31 -13.33
CA ALA A 223 -3.37 12.46 -12.34
C ALA A 223 -3.11 11.05 -12.89
N ALA A 224 -4.09 10.43 -13.54
CA ALA A 224 -3.96 9.11 -14.15
C ALA A 224 -2.86 9.07 -15.22
N LEU A 225 -2.80 10.08 -16.10
CA LEU A 225 -1.74 10.19 -17.11
C LEU A 225 -0.36 10.39 -16.48
N ALA A 226 -0.25 11.24 -15.45
CA ALA A 226 1.02 11.48 -14.76
C ALA A 226 1.53 10.20 -14.04
N TYR A 227 0.65 9.49 -13.35
CA TYR A 227 0.99 8.21 -12.73
C TYR A 227 1.31 7.14 -13.77
N GLY A 228 0.54 7.06 -14.85
CA GLY A 228 0.79 6.14 -15.97
C GLY A 228 2.17 6.36 -16.59
N ALA A 229 2.52 7.62 -16.87
CA ALA A 229 3.86 7.99 -17.38
C ALA A 229 4.97 7.61 -16.39
N PHE A 230 4.77 7.87 -15.09
CA PHE A 230 5.71 7.50 -14.04
C PHE A 230 5.94 5.98 -13.99
N PHE A 231 4.87 5.17 -14.03
CA PHE A 231 5.00 3.71 -14.04
C PHE A 231 5.63 3.17 -15.32
N ALA A 232 5.28 3.74 -16.48
CA ALA A 232 5.89 3.39 -17.76
C ALA A 232 7.40 3.66 -17.75
N LEU A 233 7.83 4.85 -17.24
CA LEU A 233 9.25 5.21 -17.10
C LEU A 233 9.99 4.17 -16.24
N TRP A 234 9.45 3.82 -15.07
CA TRP A 234 10.08 2.85 -14.17
C TRP A 234 10.16 1.45 -14.78
N SER A 235 9.12 1.01 -15.48
CA SER A 235 9.11 -0.28 -16.16
C SER A 235 10.16 -0.32 -17.28
N CYS A 236 10.19 0.70 -18.13
CA CYS A 236 11.18 0.80 -19.21
C CYS A 236 12.62 0.90 -18.66
N LEU A 237 12.84 1.64 -17.57
CA LEU A 237 14.14 1.79 -16.94
C LEU A 237 14.64 0.44 -16.41
N ALA A 238 13.79 -0.32 -15.74
CA ALA A 238 14.14 -1.65 -15.23
C ALA A 238 14.57 -2.63 -16.33
N PHE A 239 13.90 -2.62 -17.49
CA PHE A 239 14.29 -3.41 -18.65
C PHE A 239 15.57 -2.90 -19.29
N LYS A 240 15.73 -1.59 -19.44
CA LYS A 240 16.91 -0.99 -20.06
C LYS A 240 18.18 -1.22 -19.25
N MET A 241 18.09 -1.20 -17.92
CA MET A 241 19.24 -1.45 -17.04
C MET A 241 19.69 -2.93 -17.05
N LYS A 242 18.86 -3.86 -17.52
CA LYS A 242 19.25 -5.26 -17.72
C LYS A 242 20.00 -5.51 -19.05
N GLN A 243 20.04 -4.53 -19.94
CA GLN A 243 20.78 -4.63 -21.22
C GLN A 243 22.20 -4.07 -21.07
N ALA A 244 23.18 -4.74 -21.67
CA ALA A 244 24.54 -4.19 -21.76
C ALA A 244 24.49 -2.83 -22.51
N PRO A 245 25.26 -1.82 -22.11
CA PRO A 245 26.44 -1.80 -21.22
C PRO A 245 26.14 -1.43 -19.75
N PHE A 246 24.87 -1.43 -19.33
CA PHE A 246 24.45 -0.97 -18.01
C PHE A 246 24.50 -2.04 -16.91
N LEU A 247 24.86 -3.28 -17.26
CA LEU A 247 25.25 -4.30 -16.25
C LEU A 247 26.63 -3.91 -15.74
N PRO A 248 26.79 -3.48 -14.48
CA PRO A 248 28.13 -3.28 -13.95
C PRO A 248 28.83 -4.65 -13.91
N GLU A 249 30.10 -4.66 -14.34
CA GLU A 249 31.06 -5.75 -14.11
C GLU A 249 31.32 -6.05 -12.60
N MET A 250 30.42 -5.59 -11.73
CA MET A 250 30.54 -5.67 -10.27
C MET A 250 29.86 -6.91 -9.66
N ILE A 251 29.49 -7.90 -10.49
CA ILE A 251 29.04 -9.21 -10.00
C ILE A 251 29.75 -10.29 -10.85
N SER A 252 31.06 -10.29 -10.81
CA SER A 252 31.89 -11.44 -11.13
C SER A 252 32.57 -11.94 -9.86
#